data_0d8650d4faf7769c53ce7f83ad93e81a
#
_entry.id   0d8650d4faf7769c53ce7f83ad93e81a
#
_cell.length_a   1.000
_cell.length_b   1.000
_cell.length_c   1.000
_cell.angle_alpha   90.00
_cell.angle_beta   90.00
_cell.angle_gamma   90.00
#
_symmetry.space_group_name_H-M   'P 1'
#
loop_
_entity.id
_entity.type
_entity.pdbx_description
1 polymer ?
#
loop_
_entity_poly.entity_id
_entity_poly.type
_entity_poly.pdbx_seq_one_letter_code
_entity_poly.pdbx_strand_id
1 'polypeptide(L)'
;PDIDQVYMAVCQAMTGSGGWPLHVFLTPDKRPFYAATFIPKMSSPNMPGMLDLLPYLASVWRDEREKVSYVSDQIMSAIQEQTRRGTLHDPDELIHTAARRLTALYDKKYGGFSPAPKFPSVPVLLFLLRYAVIHQDRSILDMITTTLNRMAWGGMRDHLDGGFHRYATDTAWKLPHFEKMLSDQAMCAIIYTEIWQVTKQDRYRRLARSVLEYMTTVLSDAPGGFSSSEDADSPGGEGAYYLWSYDEIEKIFGEEARLVCTMFGITREGNVSGMHGMKPGDNVLFPERDPLEILSAAGVRDPEKTYASILNRLTNARKERERPPLDDKVLTDWNALAI
;
A
#
# COMPACT_ATOMS: atom_id res chain seq x y z
N PRO A 1 -9.88 -13.71 7.08
CA PRO A 1 -8.58 -14.11 6.51
C PRO A 1 -8.53 -15.58 6.07
N ASP A 2 -9.00 -16.51 6.90
CA ASP A 2 -8.98 -17.94 6.63
C ASP A 2 -9.83 -18.36 5.41
N ILE A 3 -11.06 -17.85 5.31
CA ILE A 3 -11.93 -18.09 4.15
C ILE A 3 -11.32 -17.48 2.88
N ASP A 4 -10.86 -16.25 2.95
CA ASP A 4 -10.21 -15.56 1.84
C ASP A 4 -8.96 -16.32 1.36
N GLN A 5 -8.10 -16.74 2.28
CA GLN A 5 -6.89 -17.50 1.96
C GLN A 5 -7.19 -18.79 1.21
N VAL A 6 -8.22 -19.53 1.63
CA VAL A 6 -8.62 -20.79 0.97
C VAL A 6 -9.11 -20.53 -0.45
N TYR A 7 -10.02 -19.56 -0.63
CA TYR A 7 -10.57 -19.30 -1.96
C TYR A 7 -9.64 -18.50 -2.85
N MET A 8 -8.71 -17.73 -2.30
CA MET A 8 -7.61 -17.13 -3.06
C MET A 8 -6.68 -18.21 -3.63
N ALA A 9 -6.34 -19.24 -2.84
CA ALA A 9 -5.58 -20.39 -3.31
C ALA A 9 -6.31 -21.14 -4.45
N VAL A 10 -7.65 -21.26 -4.36
CA VAL A 10 -8.48 -21.77 -5.45
C VAL A 10 -8.30 -20.96 -6.72
N CYS A 11 -8.43 -19.63 -6.63
CA CYS A 11 -8.31 -18.75 -7.78
C CYS A 11 -6.92 -18.85 -8.41
N GLN A 12 -5.87 -18.86 -7.60
CA GLN A 12 -4.48 -19.02 -8.06
C GLN A 12 -4.25 -20.38 -8.72
N ALA A 13 -4.80 -21.46 -8.19
CA ALA A 13 -4.68 -22.79 -8.79
C ALA A 13 -5.40 -22.89 -10.14
N MET A 14 -6.53 -22.19 -10.31
CA MET A 14 -7.32 -22.22 -11.53
C MET A 14 -6.82 -21.26 -12.62
N THR A 15 -6.35 -20.08 -12.24
CA THR A 15 -6.06 -18.98 -13.18
C THR A 15 -4.59 -18.62 -13.28
N GLY A 16 -3.75 -19.15 -12.38
CA GLY A 16 -2.33 -18.79 -12.24
C GLY A 16 -2.10 -17.47 -11.50
N SER A 17 -3.15 -16.74 -11.14
CA SER A 17 -3.06 -15.46 -10.44
C SER A 17 -4.20 -15.33 -9.41
N GLY A 18 -4.05 -14.38 -8.48
CA GLY A 18 -5.08 -14.04 -7.49
C GLY A 18 -5.17 -12.54 -7.29
N GLY A 19 -6.25 -12.06 -6.69
CA GLY A 19 -6.47 -10.65 -6.43
C GLY A 19 -7.92 -10.36 -6.04
N TRP A 20 -8.19 -9.15 -5.67
CA TRP A 20 -9.53 -8.66 -5.37
C TRP A 20 -10.01 -7.67 -6.45
N PRO A 21 -11.33 -7.64 -6.74
CA PRO A 21 -12.38 -8.49 -6.16
C PRO A 21 -12.17 -9.97 -6.51
N LEU A 22 -12.52 -10.87 -5.60
CA LEU A 22 -12.45 -12.31 -5.78
C LEU A 22 -13.86 -12.88 -5.92
N HIS A 23 -14.12 -13.54 -7.04
CA HIS A 23 -15.37 -14.23 -7.32
C HIS A 23 -15.13 -15.74 -7.34
N VAL A 24 -15.87 -16.48 -6.51
CA VAL A 24 -15.80 -17.93 -6.47
C VAL A 24 -17.21 -18.52 -6.51
N PHE A 25 -17.43 -19.44 -7.42
CA PHE A 25 -18.71 -20.15 -7.56
C PHE A 25 -18.58 -21.54 -6.94
N LEU A 26 -19.49 -21.83 -6.03
CA LEU A 26 -19.43 -22.97 -5.15
C LEU A 26 -20.62 -23.88 -5.37
N THR A 27 -20.42 -25.17 -5.16
CA THR A 27 -21.50 -26.14 -4.95
C THR A 27 -22.16 -25.90 -3.56
N PRO A 28 -23.36 -26.46 -3.28
CA PRO A 28 -24.01 -26.29 -1.97
C PRO A 28 -23.18 -26.78 -0.78
N ASP A 29 -22.29 -27.75 -1.00
CA ASP A 29 -21.31 -28.25 -0.03
C ASP A 29 -20.00 -27.44 -0.01
N LYS A 30 -20.03 -26.19 -0.56
CA LYS A 30 -18.95 -25.21 -0.54
C LYS A 30 -17.67 -25.61 -1.32
N ARG A 31 -17.80 -26.48 -2.29
CA ARG A 31 -16.70 -26.90 -3.14
C ARG A 31 -16.61 -26.00 -4.38
N PRO A 32 -15.45 -25.43 -4.68
CA PRO A 32 -15.28 -24.47 -5.78
C PRO A 32 -15.30 -25.19 -7.12
N PHE A 33 -15.98 -24.63 -8.15
CA PHE A 33 -15.95 -25.11 -9.52
C PHE A 33 -15.62 -24.03 -10.55
N TYR A 34 -15.64 -22.75 -10.16
CA TYR A 34 -15.17 -21.64 -10.96
C TYR A 34 -14.65 -20.51 -10.06
N ALA A 35 -13.55 -19.87 -10.45
CA ALA A 35 -13.03 -18.69 -9.77
C ALA A 35 -12.46 -17.71 -10.79
N ALA A 36 -12.57 -16.41 -10.47
CA ALA A 36 -11.98 -15.31 -11.21
C ALA A 36 -11.77 -14.12 -10.27
N THR A 37 -10.91 -13.19 -10.67
CA THR A 37 -10.77 -11.90 -10.02
C THR A 37 -11.85 -10.93 -10.53
N PHE A 38 -11.49 -9.77 -11.06
CA PHE A 38 -12.47 -8.83 -11.62
C PHE A 38 -13.24 -9.43 -12.79
N ILE A 39 -14.59 -9.30 -12.76
CA ILE A 39 -15.49 -9.68 -13.85
C ILE A 39 -16.30 -8.44 -14.23
N PRO A 40 -16.16 -7.89 -15.46
CA PRO A 40 -16.94 -6.72 -15.87
C PRO A 40 -18.42 -7.07 -16.02
N LYS A 41 -19.29 -6.07 -16.04
CA LYS A 41 -20.73 -6.27 -16.26
C LYS A 41 -21.01 -6.88 -17.63
N MET A 42 -20.38 -6.34 -18.67
CA MET A 42 -20.52 -6.77 -20.07
C MET A 42 -19.24 -7.44 -20.53
N SER A 43 -19.36 -8.44 -21.40
CA SER A 43 -18.19 -9.11 -22.02
C SER A 43 -17.38 -8.15 -22.89
N SER A 44 -16.08 -8.35 -22.88
CA SER A 44 -15.11 -7.73 -23.78
C SER A 44 -14.34 -8.81 -24.56
N PRO A 45 -13.57 -8.50 -25.63
CA PRO A 45 -12.90 -9.50 -26.45
C PRO A 45 -12.05 -10.53 -25.70
N ASN A 46 -11.49 -10.13 -24.56
CA ASN A 46 -10.57 -10.96 -23.77
C ASN A 46 -11.09 -11.34 -22.36
N MET A 47 -12.35 -10.97 -22.04
CA MET A 47 -12.86 -11.17 -20.69
C MET A 47 -14.39 -11.36 -20.71
N PRO A 48 -14.92 -12.47 -20.15
CA PRO A 48 -16.35 -12.69 -20.05
C PRO A 48 -16.97 -11.69 -19.05
N GLY A 49 -18.15 -11.17 -19.38
CA GLY A 49 -18.93 -10.33 -18.51
C GLY A 49 -19.87 -11.13 -17.61
N MET A 50 -20.25 -10.54 -16.47
CA MET A 50 -21.12 -11.18 -15.49
C MET A 50 -22.48 -11.58 -16.08
N LEU A 51 -23.03 -10.76 -17.00
CA LEU A 51 -24.32 -11.02 -17.64
C LEU A 51 -24.33 -12.26 -18.54
N ASP A 52 -23.19 -12.64 -19.11
CA ASP A 52 -23.06 -13.84 -19.93
C ASP A 52 -22.57 -15.03 -19.10
N LEU A 53 -21.67 -14.77 -18.14
CA LEU A 53 -21.08 -15.81 -17.30
C LEU A 53 -22.11 -16.49 -16.39
N LEU A 54 -22.98 -15.73 -15.73
CA LEU A 54 -23.95 -16.31 -14.79
C LEU A 54 -24.93 -17.28 -15.47
N PRO A 55 -25.58 -16.97 -16.60
CA PRO A 55 -26.42 -17.93 -17.31
C PRO A 55 -25.64 -19.17 -17.77
N TYR A 56 -24.40 -18.99 -18.22
CA TYR A 56 -23.53 -20.11 -18.61
C TYR A 56 -23.25 -21.03 -17.42
N LEU A 57 -22.77 -20.50 -16.28
CA LEU A 57 -22.52 -21.31 -15.07
C LEU A 57 -23.78 -21.97 -14.55
N ALA A 58 -24.94 -21.29 -14.65
CA ALA A 58 -26.23 -21.88 -14.27
C ALA A 58 -26.61 -23.05 -15.18
N SER A 59 -26.35 -22.99 -16.48
CA SER A 59 -26.58 -24.13 -17.38
C SER A 59 -25.64 -25.29 -17.07
N VAL A 60 -24.33 -25.01 -16.90
CA VAL A 60 -23.33 -26.03 -16.51
C VAL A 60 -23.72 -26.70 -15.19
N TRP A 61 -24.16 -25.93 -14.19
CA TRP A 61 -24.64 -26.46 -12.92
C TRP A 61 -25.87 -27.36 -13.07
N ARG A 62 -26.79 -27.05 -13.95
CA ARG A 62 -28.01 -27.79 -14.20
C ARG A 62 -27.79 -29.06 -15.02
N ASP A 63 -27.02 -28.91 -16.10
CA ASP A 63 -26.99 -29.87 -17.20
C ASP A 63 -25.71 -30.75 -17.18
N GLU A 64 -24.63 -30.30 -16.51
CA GLU A 64 -23.30 -30.95 -16.49
C GLU A 64 -22.81 -31.23 -15.04
N ARG A 65 -23.66 -31.71 -14.16
CA ARG A 65 -23.35 -31.96 -12.73
C ARG A 65 -22.11 -32.81 -12.49
N GLU A 66 -21.91 -33.84 -13.28
CA GLU A 66 -20.76 -34.74 -13.17
C GLU A 66 -19.45 -33.99 -13.48
N LYS A 67 -19.47 -33.12 -14.47
CA LYS A 67 -18.33 -32.26 -14.81
C LYS A 67 -18.00 -31.27 -13.70
N VAL A 68 -19.03 -30.65 -13.10
CA VAL A 68 -18.86 -29.76 -11.94
C VAL A 68 -18.22 -30.53 -10.77
N SER A 69 -18.71 -31.73 -10.47
CA SER A 69 -18.14 -32.56 -9.40
C SER A 69 -16.68 -32.91 -9.68
N TYR A 70 -16.37 -33.33 -10.91
CA TYR A 70 -15.02 -33.69 -11.33
C TYR A 70 -14.05 -32.50 -11.19
N VAL A 71 -14.41 -31.31 -11.69
CA VAL A 71 -13.60 -30.09 -11.59
C VAL A 71 -13.38 -29.71 -10.14
N SER A 72 -14.44 -29.75 -9.32
CA SER A 72 -14.34 -29.50 -7.89
C SER A 72 -13.38 -30.46 -7.17
N ASP A 73 -13.43 -31.75 -7.51
CA ASP A 73 -12.51 -32.76 -6.95
C ASP A 73 -11.04 -32.47 -7.30
N GLN A 74 -10.79 -32.11 -8.56
CA GLN A 74 -9.43 -31.74 -9.00
C GLN A 74 -8.90 -30.53 -8.26
N ILE A 75 -9.70 -29.48 -8.11
CA ILE A 75 -9.32 -28.27 -7.38
C ILE A 75 -9.04 -28.59 -5.91
N MET A 76 -9.93 -29.31 -5.24
CA MET A 76 -9.77 -29.67 -3.84
C MET A 76 -8.53 -30.55 -3.62
N SER A 77 -8.25 -31.47 -4.52
CA SER A 77 -7.04 -32.31 -4.47
C SER A 77 -5.77 -31.49 -4.62
N ALA A 78 -5.73 -30.55 -5.56
CA ALA A 78 -4.59 -29.67 -5.76
C ALA A 78 -4.31 -28.80 -4.53
N ILE A 79 -5.36 -28.25 -3.89
CA ILE A 79 -5.22 -27.46 -2.66
C ILE A 79 -4.73 -28.33 -1.49
N GLN A 80 -5.27 -29.55 -1.35
CA GLN A 80 -4.84 -30.46 -0.29
C GLN A 80 -3.37 -30.88 -0.43
N GLU A 81 -2.87 -31.04 -1.67
CA GLU A 81 -1.45 -31.28 -1.90
C GLU A 81 -0.57 -30.10 -1.49
N GLN A 82 -1.00 -28.86 -1.81
CA GLN A 82 -0.28 -27.65 -1.40
C GLN A 82 -0.30 -27.45 0.13
N THR A 83 -1.36 -27.89 0.81
CA THR A 83 -1.52 -27.76 2.25
C THR A 83 -0.99 -28.96 3.04
N ARG A 84 -0.47 -30.00 2.38
CA ARG A 84 0.19 -31.09 3.07
C ARG A 84 1.31 -30.52 3.93
N ARG A 85 1.16 -30.69 5.25
CA ARG A 85 2.19 -30.30 6.22
C ARG A 85 3.49 -31.00 5.87
N GLY A 86 4.50 -30.22 5.54
CA GLY A 86 5.86 -30.70 5.41
C GLY A 86 6.34 -31.34 6.72
N THR A 87 7.46 -32.01 6.67
CA THR A 87 8.17 -32.46 7.86
C THR A 87 8.41 -31.28 8.81
N LEU A 88 8.24 -31.51 10.12
CA LEU A 88 8.62 -30.54 11.13
C LEU A 88 10.11 -30.21 10.93
N HIS A 89 10.37 -28.96 10.54
CA HIS A 89 11.72 -28.43 10.45
C HIS A 89 12.13 -27.84 11.80
N ASP A 90 13.42 -27.78 12.06
CA ASP A 90 13.95 -27.02 13.16
C ASP A 90 13.48 -25.56 13.06
N PRO A 91 12.88 -24.97 14.10
CA PRO A 91 12.44 -23.59 14.08
C PRO A 91 13.53 -22.58 13.68
N ASP A 92 14.77 -22.81 14.12
CA ASP A 92 15.90 -21.93 13.79
C ASP A 92 16.28 -22.05 12.31
N GLU A 93 16.24 -23.24 11.72
CA GLU A 93 16.45 -23.44 10.29
C GLU A 93 15.34 -22.75 9.45
N LEU A 94 14.09 -22.79 9.93
CA LEU A 94 12.98 -22.09 9.27
C LEU A 94 13.18 -20.58 9.27
N ILE A 95 13.59 -20.00 10.40
CA ILE A 95 13.86 -18.57 10.54
C ILE A 95 14.97 -18.13 9.59
N HIS A 96 16.11 -18.87 9.57
CA HIS A 96 17.20 -18.56 8.65
C HIS A 96 16.81 -18.72 7.18
N THR A 97 16.04 -19.75 6.86
CA THR A 97 15.55 -19.98 5.49
C THR A 97 14.59 -18.89 5.05
N ALA A 98 13.66 -18.46 5.91
CA ALA A 98 12.75 -17.33 5.65
C ALA A 98 13.54 -16.04 5.40
N ALA A 99 14.50 -15.69 6.25
CA ALA A 99 15.34 -14.51 6.08
C ALA A 99 16.09 -14.54 4.73
N ARG A 100 16.71 -15.65 4.38
CA ARG A 100 17.41 -15.82 3.09
C ARG A 100 16.47 -15.66 1.88
N ARG A 101 15.28 -16.26 1.92
CA ARG A 101 14.29 -16.16 0.84
C ARG A 101 13.78 -14.74 0.68
N LEU A 102 13.45 -14.06 1.77
CA LEU A 102 12.97 -12.69 1.75
C LEU A 102 14.04 -11.72 1.26
N THR A 103 15.28 -11.84 1.73
CA THR A 103 16.39 -10.99 1.27
C THR A 103 16.74 -11.20 -0.20
N ALA A 104 16.50 -12.41 -0.74
CA ALA A 104 16.67 -12.67 -2.17
C ALA A 104 15.64 -11.94 -3.06
N LEU A 105 14.48 -11.54 -2.52
CA LEU A 105 13.47 -10.76 -3.22
C LEU A 105 13.71 -9.24 -3.17
N TYR A 106 14.74 -8.80 -2.45
CA TYR A 106 14.99 -7.37 -2.24
C TYR A 106 15.34 -6.62 -3.52
N ASP A 107 14.61 -5.54 -3.78
CA ASP A 107 14.90 -4.60 -4.86
C ASP A 107 16.08 -3.69 -4.46
N LYS A 108 17.27 -3.98 -5.01
CA LYS A 108 18.51 -3.25 -4.72
C LYS A 108 18.49 -1.79 -5.19
N LYS A 109 17.62 -1.43 -6.14
CA LYS A 109 17.56 -0.08 -6.71
C LYS A 109 16.63 0.84 -5.94
N TYR A 110 15.44 0.33 -5.61
CA TYR A 110 14.39 1.15 -5.02
C TYR A 110 13.94 0.71 -3.63
N GLY A 111 14.50 -0.38 -3.11
CA GLY A 111 14.02 -0.99 -1.86
C GLY A 111 12.68 -1.71 -2.03
N GLY A 112 12.27 -2.42 -0.98
CA GLY A 112 11.07 -3.27 -1.00
C GLY A 112 11.36 -4.68 -1.53
N PHE A 113 10.32 -5.52 -1.54
CA PHE A 113 10.45 -6.97 -1.73
C PHE A 113 9.53 -7.51 -2.84
N SER A 114 8.92 -6.65 -3.63
CA SER A 114 8.04 -7.01 -4.74
C SER A 114 8.23 -6.09 -5.95
N PRO A 115 7.85 -6.54 -7.16
CA PRO A 115 7.66 -5.64 -8.30
C PRO A 115 6.48 -4.69 -8.06
N ALA A 116 6.18 -3.81 -9.04
CA ALA A 116 4.95 -3.03 -9.02
C ALA A 116 3.71 -3.92 -9.30
N PRO A 117 2.57 -3.66 -8.64
CA PRO A 117 2.36 -2.69 -7.56
C PRO A 117 3.15 -3.05 -6.30
N LYS A 118 3.77 -2.06 -5.67
CA LYS A 118 4.72 -2.25 -4.57
C LYS A 118 4.07 -1.93 -3.22
N PHE A 119 3.84 -2.95 -2.41
CA PHE A 119 3.26 -2.83 -1.08
C PHE A 119 4.34 -2.57 -0.01
N PRO A 120 4.01 -1.87 1.08
CA PRO A 120 4.91 -1.66 2.22
C PRO A 120 5.46 -2.95 2.82
N SER A 121 4.68 -4.05 2.80
CA SER A 121 5.04 -5.37 3.32
C SER A 121 5.63 -5.31 4.75
N VAL A 122 5.01 -4.50 5.63
CA VAL A 122 5.52 -4.23 6.99
C VAL A 122 5.77 -5.50 7.81
N PRO A 123 4.96 -6.58 7.74
CA PRO A 123 5.29 -7.82 8.44
C PRO A 123 6.64 -8.41 8.04
N VAL A 124 7.02 -8.29 6.76
CA VAL A 124 8.34 -8.72 6.26
C VAL A 124 9.44 -7.84 6.87
N LEU A 125 9.22 -6.52 6.88
CA LEU A 125 10.18 -5.57 7.46
C LEU A 125 10.38 -5.81 8.96
N LEU A 126 9.31 -6.07 9.72
CA LEU A 126 9.37 -6.37 11.16
C LEU A 126 10.11 -7.67 11.43
N PHE A 127 9.82 -8.72 10.66
CA PHE A 127 10.53 -10.00 10.77
C PHE A 127 12.03 -9.80 10.51
N LEU A 128 12.40 -9.16 9.39
CA LEU A 128 13.78 -8.92 9.03
C LEU A 128 14.50 -7.99 10.01
N LEU A 129 13.80 -6.99 10.59
CA LEU A 129 14.38 -6.10 11.59
C LEU A 129 14.78 -6.88 12.86
N ARG A 130 13.87 -7.70 13.37
CA ARG A 130 14.15 -8.54 14.53
C ARG A 130 15.26 -9.56 14.25
N TYR A 131 15.23 -10.15 13.07
CA TYR A 131 16.32 -11.04 12.61
C TYR A 131 17.67 -10.30 12.58
N ALA A 132 17.72 -9.12 11.97
CA ALA A 132 18.94 -8.32 11.86
C ALA A 132 19.50 -7.90 13.23
N VAL A 133 18.62 -7.57 14.18
CA VAL A 133 19.04 -7.22 15.55
C VAL A 133 19.63 -8.44 16.29
N ILE A 134 18.94 -9.60 16.23
CA ILE A 134 19.37 -10.81 16.92
C ILE A 134 20.72 -11.31 16.36
N HIS A 135 20.86 -11.31 15.03
CA HIS A 135 22.06 -11.84 14.35
C HIS A 135 23.10 -10.77 14.03
N GLN A 136 22.90 -9.50 14.45
CA GLN A 136 23.79 -8.37 14.19
C GLN A 136 24.10 -8.16 12.70
N ASP A 137 23.10 -8.45 11.83
CA ASP A 137 23.24 -8.36 10.37
C ASP A 137 22.98 -6.94 9.87
N ARG A 138 24.07 -6.20 9.64
CA ARG A 138 23.99 -4.82 9.12
C ARG A 138 23.44 -4.74 7.70
N SER A 139 23.68 -5.75 6.88
CA SER A 139 23.25 -5.74 5.48
C SER A 139 21.72 -5.79 5.38
N ILE A 140 21.08 -6.60 6.21
CA ILE A 140 19.62 -6.65 6.32
C ILE A 140 19.06 -5.34 6.92
N LEU A 141 19.73 -4.78 7.93
CA LEU A 141 19.33 -3.49 8.48
C LEU A 141 19.39 -2.37 7.43
N ASP A 142 20.40 -2.37 6.56
CA ASP A 142 20.53 -1.40 5.47
C ASP A 142 19.42 -1.58 4.41
N MET A 143 19.00 -2.80 4.09
CA MET A 143 17.86 -3.09 3.23
C MET A 143 16.56 -2.50 3.80
N ILE A 144 16.33 -2.67 5.10
CA ILE A 144 15.16 -2.17 5.79
C ILE A 144 15.15 -0.64 5.82
N THR A 145 16.25 -0.03 6.25
CA THR A 145 16.36 1.44 6.33
C THR A 145 16.22 2.10 4.96
N THR A 146 16.79 1.49 3.92
CA THR A 146 16.61 1.94 2.54
C THR A 146 15.14 1.89 2.12
N THR A 147 14.44 0.78 2.36
CA THR A 147 13.03 0.62 2.04
C THR A 147 12.18 1.67 2.78
N LEU A 148 12.35 1.79 4.09
CA LEU A 148 11.59 2.74 4.92
C LEU A 148 11.84 4.20 4.51
N ASN A 149 13.09 4.55 4.15
CA ASN A 149 13.40 5.88 3.65
C ASN A 149 12.76 6.16 2.28
N ARG A 150 12.76 5.18 1.36
CA ARG A 150 12.10 5.32 0.05
C ARG A 150 10.60 5.50 0.18
N MET A 151 9.95 4.76 1.08
CA MET A 151 8.54 4.96 1.40
C MET A 151 8.28 6.34 2.02
N ALA A 152 9.09 6.75 3.01
CA ALA A 152 8.91 7.99 3.75
C ALA A 152 9.12 9.25 2.90
N TRP A 153 10.03 9.20 1.93
CA TRP A 153 10.38 10.34 1.08
C TRP A 153 9.84 10.22 -0.34
N GLY A 154 9.14 9.12 -0.64
CA GLY A 154 8.36 8.92 -1.86
C GLY A 154 6.97 9.51 -1.77
N GLY A 155 6.16 9.26 -2.82
CA GLY A 155 4.74 9.63 -2.85
C GLY A 155 3.83 8.74 -2.00
N MET A 156 4.38 7.65 -1.44
CA MET A 156 3.63 6.78 -0.51
C MET A 156 3.20 7.49 0.77
N ARG A 157 3.94 8.47 1.21
CA ARG A 157 3.59 9.27 2.37
C ARG A 157 2.86 10.53 1.95
N ASP A 158 1.77 10.85 2.61
CA ASP A 158 1.20 12.18 2.56
C ASP A 158 2.08 13.14 3.41
N HIS A 159 2.79 14.02 2.75
CA HIS A 159 3.72 14.94 3.39
C HIS A 159 3.04 16.09 4.14
N LEU A 160 1.73 16.28 3.98
CA LEU A 160 0.98 17.38 4.60
C LEU A 160 0.22 16.91 5.86
N ASP A 161 -0.72 15.97 5.71
CA ASP A 161 -1.51 15.47 6.84
C ASP A 161 -0.90 14.24 7.52
N GLY A 162 0.17 13.69 6.96
CA GLY A 162 0.77 12.45 7.45
C GLY A 162 0.03 11.20 6.97
N GLY A 163 0.42 10.05 7.53
CA GLY A 163 -0.08 8.75 7.09
C GLY A 163 0.55 8.27 5.77
N PHE A 164 0.28 7.02 5.45
CA PHE A 164 0.78 6.34 4.25
C PHE A 164 -0.37 5.85 3.39
N HIS A 165 -0.23 6.01 2.08
CA HIS A 165 -1.10 5.40 1.10
C HIS A 165 -0.87 3.89 1.05
N ARG A 166 -1.83 3.15 0.48
CA ARG A 166 -1.90 1.69 0.54
C ARG A 166 -0.74 0.98 -0.15
N TYR A 167 -0.44 1.37 -1.41
CA TYR A 167 0.66 0.81 -2.19
C TYR A 167 1.11 1.79 -3.28
N ALA A 168 2.32 1.61 -3.81
CA ALA A 168 2.78 2.33 -4.99
C ALA A 168 2.43 1.55 -6.25
N THR A 169 1.91 2.25 -7.25
CA THR A 169 1.61 1.68 -8.58
C THR A 169 2.88 1.49 -9.40
N ASP A 170 3.97 2.16 -9.03
CA ASP A 170 5.29 2.08 -9.66
C ASP A 170 6.33 1.42 -8.76
N THR A 171 7.50 1.10 -9.32
CA THR A 171 8.59 0.46 -8.59
C THR A 171 9.40 1.40 -7.68
N ALA A 172 9.30 2.72 -7.88
CA ALA A 172 10.15 3.72 -7.24
C ALA A 172 9.46 4.45 -6.07
N TRP A 173 8.28 4.01 -5.65
CA TRP A 173 7.48 4.57 -4.56
C TRP A 173 6.97 6.01 -4.82
N LYS A 174 6.75 6.40 -6.09
CA LYS A 174 6.39 7.77 -6.48
C LYS A 174 4.90 8.00 -6.60
N LEU A 175 4.20 7.13 -7.32
CA LEU A 175 2.75 7.25 -7.55
C LEU A 175 2.00 6.23 -6.71
N PRO A 176 1.31 6.65 -5.63
CA PRO A 176 0.51 5.75 -4.81
C PRO A 176 -0.86 5.48 -5.41
N HIS A 177 -1.48 4.38 -5.03
CA HIS A 177 -2.93 4.29 -4.92
C HIS A 177 -3.34 5.04 -3.65
N PHE A 178 -4.17 6.09 -3.80
CA PHE A 178 -4.32 7.14 -2.79
C PHE A 178 -5.16 6.76 -1.56
N GLU A 179 -5.73 5.56 -1.49
CA GLU A 179 -6.39 5.05 -0.29
C GLU A 179 -5.45 5.01 0.91
N LYS A 180 -5.98 5.34 2.11
CA LYS A 180 -5.23 5.22 3.37
C LYS A 180 -6.02 4.36 4.35
N MET A 181 -5.53 3.16 4.66
CA MET A 181 -6.18 2.19 5.52
C MET A 181 -5.64 2.24 6.95
N LEU A 182 -6.50 2.09 7.96
CA LEU A 182 -6.10 2.05 9.37
C LEU A 182 -5.06 0.97 9.65
N SER A 183 -5.23 -0.23 9.09
CA SER A 183 -4.29 -1.34 9.26
C SER A 183 -2.88 -0.99 8.76
N ASP A 184 -2.77 -0.29 7.62
CA ASP A 184 -1.48 0.13 7.09
C ASP A 184 -0.84 1.20 7.98
N GLN A 185 -1.64 2.15 8.50
CA GLN A 185 -1.16 3.16 9.43
C GLN A 185 -0.61 2.52 10.71
N ALA A 186 -1.39 1.61 11.31
CA ALA A 186 -0.98 0.91 12.53
C ALA A 186 0.35 0.17 12.33
N MET A 187 0.47 -0.57 11.24
CA MET A 187 1.70 -1.30 10.92
C MET A 187 2.88 -0.35 10.62
N CYS A 188 2.63 0.77 9.93
CA CYS A 188 3.66 1.79 9.71
C CYS A 188 4.10 2.46 11.03
N ALA A 189 3.18 2.78 11.94
CA ALA A 189 3.52 3.32 13.25
C ALA A 189 4.43 2.35 14.04
N ILE A 190 4.14 1.05 14.00
CA ILE A 190 4.94 0.01 14.66
C ILE A 190 6.35 -0.04 14.07
N ILE A 191 6.49 -0.20 12.74
CA ILE A 191 7.83 -0.36 12.13
C ILE A 191 8.68 0.90 12.27
N TYR A 192 8.12 2.11 12.12
CA TYR A 192 8.86 3.35 12.33
C TYR A 192 9.26 3.55 13.80
N THR A 193 8.47 3.05 14.74
CA THR A 193 8.84 3.04 16.17
C THR A 193 9.97 2.04 16.44
N GLU A 194 9.87 0.80 15.96
CA GLU A 194 10.90 -0.21 16.19
C GLU A 194 12.24 0.17 15.51
N ILE A 195 12.23 0.69 14.29
CA ILE A 195 13.47 1.12 13.63
C ILE A 195 14.08 2.34 14.32
N TRP A 196 13.29 3.25 14.88
CA TRP A 196 13.80 4.31 15.74
C TRP A 196 14.47 3.74 17.00
N GLN A 197 13.85 2.76 17.64
CA GLN A 197 14.41 2.13 18.84
C GLN A 197 15.76 1.46 18.56
N VAL A 198 15.92 0.85 17.36
CA VAL A 198 17.17 0.21 16.95
C VAL A 198 18.24 1.22 16.54
N THR A 199 17.87 2.19 15.70
CA THR A 199 18.85 3.10 15.06
C THR A 199 19.10 4.38 15.85
N LYS A 200 18.20 4.78 16.75
CA LYS A 200 18.16 6.06 17.47
C LYS A 200 18.11 7.29 16.56
N GLN A 201 17.79 7.13 15.28
CA GLN A 201 17.69 8.23 14.33
C GLN A 201 16.34 8.95 14.49
N ASP A 202 16.37 10.22 14.84
CA ASP A 202 15.20 11.02 15.21
C ASP A 202 14.18 11.17 14.06
N ARG A 203 14.62 11.07 12.80
CA ARG A 203 13.73 11.06 11.64
C ARG A 203 12.65 9.97 11.71
N TYR A 204 12.98 8.78 12.19
CA TYR A 204 12.00 7.69 12.32
C TYR A 204 10.99 7.94 13.44
N ARG A 205 11.42 8.60 14.55
CA ARG A 205 10.51 9.05 15.59
C ARG A 205 9.50 10.07 15.06
N ARG A 206 9.97 11.05 14.26
CA ARG A 206 9.09 12.05 13.63
C ARG A 206 8.08 11.39 12.69
N LEU A 207 8.51 10.38 11.92
CA LEU A 207 7.63 9.62 11.01
C LEU A 207 6.58 8.82 11.78
N ALA A 208 6.97 8.05 12.81
CA ALA A 208 6.03 7.34 13.67
C ALA A 208 4.99 8.28 14.27
N ARG A 209 5.43 9.42 14.81
CA ARG A 209 4.54 10.44 15.37
C ARG A 209 3.57 11.01 14.35
N SER A 210 4.04 11.30 13.14
CA SER A 210 3.19 11.82 12.05
C SER A 210 2.09 10.82 11.64
N VAL A 211 2.38 9.51 11.67
CA VAL A 211 1.37 8.48 11.41
C VAL A 211 0.34 8.42 12.55
N LEU A 212 0.79 8.44 13.81
CA LEU A 212 -0.11 8.46 14.97
C LEU A 212 -0.98 9.72 15.00
N GLU A 213 -0.42 10.87 14.65
CA GLU A 213 -1.16 12.13 14.54
C GLU A 213 -2.25 12.03 13.47
N TYR A 214 -1.94 11.46 12.28
CA TYR A 214 -2.95 11.21 11.25
C TYR A 214 -4.08 10.30 11.75
N MET A 215 -3.75 9.18 12.41
CA MET A 215 -4.76 8.27 12.96
C MET A 215 -5.67 8.97 13.97
N THR A 216 -5.09 9.75 14.88
CA THR A 216 -5.83 10.41 15.96
C THR A 216 -6.57 11.69 15.55
N THR A 217 -6.22 12.30 14.41
CA THR A 217 -6.86 13.53 13.92
C THR A 217 -7.83 13.29 12.78
N VAL A 218 -7.60 12.28 11.95
CA VAL A 218 -8.38 12.01 10.73
C VAL A 218 -9.26 10.78 10.90
N LEU A 219 -8.69 9.65 11.34
CA LEU A 219 -9.42 8.39 11.43
C LEU A 219 -10.22 8.24 12.74
N SER A 220 -10.04 9.11 13.73
CA SER A 220 -10.70 9.03 15.05
C SER A 220 -12.13 9.60 15.08
N ASP A 221 -12.74 9.92 13.95
CA ASP A 221 -14.09 10.51 13.88
C ASP A 221 -15.22 9.49 14.19
N ALA A 222 -14.91 8.20 14.18
CA ALA A 222 -15.87 7.15 14.51
C ALA A 222 -16.11 7.05 16.03
N PRO A 223 -17.36 6.98 16.51
CA PRO A 223 -17.66 6.79 17.91
C PRO A 223 -17.05 5.50 18.48
N GLY A 224 -16.11 5.65 19.42
CA GLY A 224 -15.52 4.53 20.16
C GLY A 224 -14.41 3.77 19.44
N GLY A 225 -13.84 4.33 18.37
CA GLY A 225 -12.72 3.73 17.65
C GLY A 225 -12.21 4.57 16.50
N PHE A 226 -11.44 3.94 15.62
CA PHE A 226 -10.94 4.54 14.39
C PHE A 226 -11.73 4.01 13.20
N SER A 227 -12.04 4.91 12.26
CA SER A 227 -12.57 4.57 10.93
C SER A 227 -11.61 3.66 10.16
N SER A 228 -12.15 2.81 9.28
CA SER A 228 -11.34 1.80 8.58
C SER A 228 -10.40 2.40 7.53
N SER A 229 -10.84 3.41 6.79
CA SER A 229 -10.01 4.01 5.73
C SER A 229 -10.49 5.39 5.31
N GLU A 230 -9.60 6.12 4.63
CA GLU A 230 -9.90 7.28 3.79
C GLU A 230 -9.81 6.83 2.33
N ASP A 231 -10.86 7.13 1.53
CA ASP A 231 -10.96 6.68 0.14
C ASP A 231 -9.82 7.26 -0.73
N ALA A 232 -9.53 6.59 -1.82
CA ALA A 232 -8.61 7.09 -2.85
C ALA A 232 -9.23 8.20 -3.70
N ASP A 233 -10.55 8.14 -3.89
CA ASP A 233 -11.31 9.06 -4.72
C ASP A 233 -11.80 10.29 -3.95
N SER A 234 -11.75 11.43 -4.61
CA SER A 234 -12.35 12.68 -4.18
C SER A 234 -13.04 13.35 -5.38
N PRO A 235 -13.80 14.43 -5.23
CA PRO A 235 -14.31 15.18 -6.36
C PRO A 235 -13.18 15.56 -7.34
N GLY A 236 -13.28 15.04 -8.57
CA GLY A 236 -12.23 15.16 -9.59
C GLY A 236 -11.50 13.84 -9.90
N GLY A 237 -11.80 12.76 -9.15
CA GLY A 237 -11.25 11.41 -9.34
C GLY A 237 -10.17 11.03 -8.34
N GLU A 238 -9.56 9.86 -8.57
CA GLU A 238 -8.54 9.34 -7.70
C GLU A 238 -7.35 10.29 -7.57
N GLY A 239 -6.94 10.57 -6.34
CA GLY A 239 -5.80 11.41 -6.03
C GLY A 239 -6.01 12.91 -6.19
N ALA A 240 -7.15 13.40 -6.70
CA ALA A 240 -7.37 14.82 -6.97
C ALA A 240 -7.13 15.73 -5.76
N TYR A 241 -7.41 15.23 -4.54
CA TYR A 241 -7.13 15.93 -3.29
C TYR A 241 -5.64 16.12 -3.04
N TYR A 242 -4.80 15.19 -3.47
CA TYR A 242 -3.36 15.12 -3.17
C TYR A 242 -2.45 15.69 -4.26
N LEU A 243 -2.97 15.78 -5.49
CA LEU A 243 -2.20 16.20 -6.66
C LEU A 243 -2.05 17.73 -6.72
N TRP A 244 -0.94 18.18 -7.28
CA TRP A 244 -0.60 19.60 -7.40
C TRP A 244 -0.14 19.94 -8.81
N SER A 245 -0.57 21.08 -9.33
CA SER A 245 0.03 21.65 -10.54
C SER A 245 1.19 22.58 -10.18
N TYR A 246 2.12 22.77 -11.14
CA TYR A 246 3.20 23.73 -10.98
C TYR A 246 2.67 25.16 -10.75
N ASP A 247 1.62 25.54 -11.48
CA ASP A 247 1.02 26.88 -11.40
C ASP A 247 0.35 27.16 -10.04
N GLU A 248 -0.25 26.14 -9.39
CA GLU A 248 -0.72 26.27 -8.01
C GLU A 248 0.41 26.57 -7.04
N ILE A 249 1.56 25.91 -7.18
CA ILE A 249 2.73 26.16 -6.33
C ILE A 249 3.30 27.55 -6.59
N GLU A 250 3.37 27.96 -7.85
CA GLU A 250 3.82 29.30 -8.23
C GLU A 250 2.91 30.40 -7.64
N LYS A 251 1.59 30.18 -7.66
CA LYS A 251 0.60 31.09 -7.05
C LYS A 251 0.72 31.18 -5.52
N ILE A 252 0.99 30.04 -4.85
CA ILE A 252 1.10 29.99 -3.38
C ILE A 252 2.42 30.61 -2.91
N PHE A 253 3.53 30.37 -3.61
CA PHE A 253 4.88 30.65 -3.13
C PHE A 253 5.59 31.83 -3.81
N GLY A 254 5.14 32.25 -4.99
CA GLY A 254 5.78 33.34 -5.71
C GLY A 254 7.28 33.08 -5.96
N GLU A 255 8.14 33.95 -5.50
CA GLU A 255 9.61 33.83 -5.67
C GLU A 255 10.19 32.55 -4.98
N GLU A 256 9.56 32.05 -3.92
CA GLU A 256 9.97 30.84 -3.23
C GLU A 256 9.55 29.54 -3.95
N ALA A 257 8.69 29.63 -4.99
CA ALA A 257 8.15 28.46 -5.70
C ALA A 257 9.23 27.53 -6.22
N ARG A 258 10.34 28.09 -6.72
CA ARG A 258 11.47 27.31 -7.23
C ARG A 258 12.07 26.39 -6.16
N LEU A 259 12.21 26.86 -4.91
CA LEU A 259 12.71 26.06 -3.79
C LEU A 259 11.75 24.90 -3.49
N VAL A 260 10.44 25.19 -3.42
CA VAL A 260 9.40 24.20 -3.13
C VAL A 260 9.30 23.15 -4.23
N CYS A 261 9.29 23.59 -5.50
CA CYS A 261 9.28 22.68 -6.65
C CYS A 261 10.52 21.77 -6.66
N THR A 262 11.70 22.32 -6.40
CA THR A 262 12.94 21.52 -6.31
C THR A 262 12.87 20.52 -5.16
N MET A 263 12.36 20.94 -4.00
CA MET A 263 12.25 20.07 -2.82
C MET A 263 11.31 18.89 -3.02
N PHE A 264 10.16 19.12 -3.66
CA PHE A 264 9.12 18.09 -3.87
C PHE A 264 9.13 17.46 -5.27
N GLY A 265 10.11 17.77 -6.11
CA GLY A 265 10.21 17.21 -7.46
C GLY A 265 9.08 17.64 -8.39
N ILE A 266 8.50 18.83 -8.19
CA ILE A 266 7.36 19.34 -8.97
C ILE A 266 7.85 19.91 -10.30
N THR A 267 7.22 19.49 -11.40
CA THR A 267 7.54 19.99 -12.76
C THR A 267 6.29 20.49 -13.47
N ARG A 268 6.47 21.28 -14.54
CA ARG A 268 5.34 21.78 -15.35
C ARG A 268 4.65 20.67 -16.13
N GLU A 269 5.41 19.66 -16.52
CA GLU A 269 4.92 18.48 -17.26
C GLU A 269 4.23 17.46 -16.35
N GLY A 270 4.39 17.59 -15.03
CA GLY A 270 4.02 16.58 -14.04
C GLY A 270 5.18 15.64 -13.72
N ASN A 271 5.22 15.08 -12.52
CA ASN A 271 6.28 14.17 -12.06
C ASN A 271 5.84 12.70 -11.98
N VAL A 272 4.59 12.42 -12.32
CA VAL A 272 3.99 11.08 -12.34
C VAL A 272 3.04 10.94 -13.53
N SER A 273 2.81 9.70 -13.99
CA SER A 273 1.89 9.40 -15.09
C SER A 273 1.42 7.95 -15.03
N GLY A 274 0.29 7.63 -15.68
CA GLY A 274 -0.15 6.25 -15.87
C GLY A 274 -1.33 5.79 -15.01
N MET A 275 -1.91 6.64 -14.18
CA MET A 275 -3.14 6.35 -13.46
C MET A 275 -4.37 6.91 -14.21
N HIS A 276 -5.49 6.19 -14.14
CA HIS A 276 -6.75 6.64 -14.75
C HIS A 276 -7.22 7.94 -14.07
N GLY A 277 -7.55 8.95 -14.87
CA GLY A 277 -8.01 10.25 -14.37
C GLY A 277 -6.93 11.31 -14.19
N MET A 278 -5.64 10.97 -14.19
CA MET A 278 -4.54 11.94 -14.10
C MET A 278 -4.47 12.81 -15.35
N LYS A 279 -4.13 14.09 -15.14
CA LYS A 279 -3.94 15.08 -16.21
C LYS A 279 -2.45 15.35 -16.44
N PRO A 280 -2.04 15.74 -17.65
CA PRO A 280 -0.72 16.28 -17.86
C PRO A 280 -0.47 17.48 -16.93
N GLY A 281 0.69 17.51 -16.28
CA GLY A 281 1.03 18.55 -15.30
C GLY A 281 0.70 18.21 -13.84
N ASP A 282 0.04 17.07 -13.56
CA ASP A 282 -0.20 16.61 -12.20
C ASP A 282 1.09 16.15 -11.53
N ASN A 283 1.29 16.57 -10.28
CA ASN A 283 2.44 16.20 -9.47
C ASN A 283 2.01 15.64 -8.12
N VAL A 284 2.68 14.59 -7.68
CA VAL A 284 2.68 14.10 -6.30
C VAL A 284 3.82 14.75 -5.53
N LEU A 285 3.61 15.14 -4.29
CA LEU A 285 4.66 15.67 -3.44
C LEU A 285 5.57 14.53 -2.96
N PHE A 286 6.83 14.50 -3.41
CA PHE A 286 7.83 13.55 -2.88
C PHE A 286 9.25 14.13 -2.92
N PRO A 287 9.88 14.35 -1.75
CA PRO A 287 11.20 15.00 -1.70
C PRO A 287 12.40 14.08 -1.99
N GLU A 288 12.19 12.78 -2.25
CA GLU A 288 13.21 11.73 -2.50
C GLU A 288 14.24 11.52 -1.38
N ARG A 289 14.42 12.46 -0.45
CA ARG A 289 15.27 12.42 0.76
C ARG A 289 14.71 13.34 1.84
N ASP A 290 15.30 13.33 3.03
CA ASP A 290 14.83 14.17 4.15
C ASP A 290 14.79 15.67 3.72
N PRO A 291 13.60 16.31 3.78
CA PRO A 291 13.44 17.72 3.43
C PRO A 291 14.38 18.67 4.18
N LEU A 292 14.69 18.36 5.43
CA LEU A 292 15.62 19.17 6.23
C LEU A 292 17.05 19.11 5.68
N GLU A 293 17.47 17.95 5.16
CA GLU A 293 18.76 17.80 4.47
C GLU A 293 18.77 18.59 3.15
N ILE A 294 17.65 18.58 2.39
CA ILE A 294 17.52 19.35 1.16
C ILE A 294 17.66 20.85 1.44
N LEU A 295 16.91 21.36 2.42
CA LEU A 295 16.93 22.77 2.79
C LEU A 295 18.29 23.20 3.34
N SER A 296 18.92 22.37 4.16
CA SER A 296 20.28 22.61 4.66
C SER A 296 21.31 22.71 3.52
N ALA A 297 21.24 21.78 2.55
CA ALA A 297 22.10 21.78 1.37
C ALA A 297 21.85 22.99 0.44
N ALA A 298 20.63 23.53 0.43
CA ALA A 298 20.28 24.77 -0.28
C ALA A 298 20.72 26.05 0.45
N GLY A 299 21.38 25.94 1.62
CA GLY A 299 21.87 27.07 2.39
C GLY A 299 20.79 27.82 3.19
N VAL A 300 19.65 27.19 3.43
CA VAL A 300 18.58 27.77 4.26
C VAL A 300 19.04 27.84 5.71
N ARG A 301 18.96 29.04 6.32
CA ARG A 301 19.47 29.29 7.67
C ARG A 301 18.76 28.50 8.77
N ASP A 302 17.44 28.33 8.63
CA ASP A 302 16.59 27.59 9.58
C ASP A 302 15.71 26.59 8.80
N PRO A 303 16.25 25.40 8.49
CA PRO A 303 15.53 24.40 7.71
C PRO A 303 14.21 23.94 8.34
N GLU A 304 14.16 23.76 9.67
CA GLU A 304 12.97 23.29 10.38
C GLU A 304 11.82 24.30 10.28
N LYS A 305 12.11 25.57 10.57
CA LYS A 305 11.13 26.65 10.49
C LYS A 305 10.67 26.88 9.04
N THR A 306 11.58 26.83 8.08
CA THR A 306 11.25 26.98 6.67
C THR A 306 10.37 25.84 6.19
N TYR A 307 10.70 24.58 6.54
CA TYR A 307 9.90 23.42 6.18
C TYR A 307 8.51 23.50 6.79
N ALA A 308 8.40 23.83 8.08
CA ALA A 308 7.12 24.00 8.75
C ALA A 308 6.25 25.10 8.09
N SER A 309 6.87 26.21 7.67
CA SER A 309 6.19 27.29 6.92
C SER A 309 5.67 26.80 5.58
N ILE A 310 6.49 26.06 4.82
CA ILE A 310 6.08 25.48 3.52
C ILE A 310 4.91 24.53 3.70
N LEU A 311 5.01 23.58 4.65
CA LEU A 311 3.93 22.63 4.93
C LEU A 311 2.63 23.34 5.32
N ASN A 312 2.70 24.35 6.19
CA ASN A 312 1.51 25.10 6.63
C ASN A 312 0.81 25.80 5.45
N ARG A 313 1.56 26.44 4.55
CA ARG A 313 1.00 27.09 3.35
C ARG A 313 0.34 26.08 2.40
N LEU A 314 0.98 24.95 2.15
CA LEU A 314 0.41 23.86 1.35
C LEU A 314 -0.84 23.25 2.01
N THR A 315 -0.78 22.97 3.31
CA THR A 315 -1.92 22.44 4.06
C THR A 315 -3.11 23.41 4.02
N ASN A 316 -2.90 24.71 4.19
CA ASN A 316 -3.97 25.69 4.12
C ASN A 316 -4.59 25.75 2.70
N ALA A 317 -3.78 25.69 1.66
CA ALA A 317 -4.29 25.63 0.30
C ALA A 317 -5.07 24.33 0.01
N ARG A 318 -4.60 23.19 0.55
CA ARG A 318 -5.29 21.90 0.39
C ARG A 318 -6.63 21.84 1.14
N LYS A 319 -6.77 22.52 2.26
CA LYS A 319 -8.03 22.58 3.02
C LYS A 319 -9.21 23.19 2.24
N GLU A 320 -8.94 23.96 1.19
CA GLU A 320 -9.96 24.48 0.29
C GLU A 320 -10.52 23.42 -0.67
N ARG A 321 -9.90 22.23 -0.73
CA ARG A 321 -10.34 21.10 -1.54
C ARG A 321 -11.24 20.20 -0.71
N GLU A 322 -12.21 19.57 -1.36
CA GLU A 322 -13.05 18.55 -0.75
C GLU A 322 -12.22 17.30 -0.47
N ARG A 323 -12.23 16.88 0.80
CA ARG A 323 -11.47 15.72 1.28
C ARG A 323 -12.11 14.42 0.79
N PRO A 324 -11.30 13.35 0.51
CA PRO A 324 -11.84 12.02 0.27
C PRO A 324 -12.75 11.57 1.43
N PRO A 325 -13.84 10.84 1.14
CA PRO A 325 -14.72 10.34 2.19
C PRO A 325 -14.04 9.29 3.07
N LEU A 326 -14.45 9.23 4.33
CA LEU A 326 -14.06 8.18 5.26
C LEU A 326 -15.02 6.98 5.13
N ASP A 327 -14.45 5.77 5.11
CA ASP A 327 -15.18 4.57 5.42
C ASP A 327 -15.25 4.43 6.95
N ASP A 328 -16.37 4.82 7.55
CA ASP A 328 -16.60 4.97 8.98
C ASP A 328 -16.82 3.64 9.73
N LYS A 329 -16.64 2.49 9.06
CA LYS A 329 -16.69 1.19 9.70
C LYS A 329 -15.59 1.05 10.76
N VAL A 330 -15.96 0.61 11.94
CA VAL A 330 -15.03 0.29 13.04
C VAL A 330 -14.73 -1.22 13.00
N LEU A 331 -13.61 -1.59 12.39
CA LEU A 331 -13.19 -3.00 12.28
C LEU A 331 -12.39 -3.39 13.52
N THR A 332 -12.83 -4.41 14.23
CA THR A 332 -12.25 -4.84 15.51
C THR A 332 -10.77 -5.21 15.40
N ASP A 333 -10.40 -5.95 14.38
CA ASP A 333 -9.02 -6.41 14.14
C ASP A 333 -8.08 -5.24 13.79
N TRP A 334 -8.52 -4.30 12.95
CA TRP A 334 -7.71 -3.12 12.60
C TRP A 334 -7.57 -2.14 13.76
N ASN A 335 -8.64 -1.97 14.55
CA ASN A 335 -8.59 -1.17 15.77
C ASN A 335 -7.68 -1.82 16.83
N ALA A 336 -7.69 -3.15 16.96
CA ALA A 336 -6.78 -3.85 17.84
C ALA A 336 -5.30 -3.72 17.43
N LEU A 337 -5.01 -3.55 16.13
CA LEU A 337 -3.66 -3.23 15.66
C LEU A 337 -3.25 -1.77 15.94
N ALA A 338 -4.23 -0.86 16.00
CA ALA A 338 -4.02 0.57 16.15
C ALA A 338 -3.78 1.01 17.62
N ILE A 339 -4.22 0.18 18.59
CA ILE A 339 -4.07 0.44 20.04
C ILE A 339 -2.73 -0.11 20.54
#